data_3bd6c1f98fe31ea58d1fcca23550ab4f
#
_entry.id   3bd6c1f98fe31ea58d1fcca23550ab4f
#
_cell.length_a   1.000
_cell.length_b   1.000
_cell.length_c   1.000
_cell.angle_alpha   90.00
_cell.angle_beta   90.00
_cell.angle_gamma   90.00
#
_symmetry.space_group_name_H-M   'P 1'
#
loop_
_entity.id
_entity.type
_entity.pdbx_description
1 polymer ?
#
loop_
_entity_poly.entity_id
_entity_poly.type
_entity_poly.pdbx_seq_one_letter_code
_entity_poly.pdbx_strand_id
1 'polypeptide(L)'
;LRAPNGMGVSPDGQVTSGDNEGTFVPRSPINWMKPGSFHGVVDVAADFDKFKTTPTVRERSNGRPVHLDSSEEQKPLAWLPKRVDNSGSGQVWVTSDRWGPFDKELLHMSYGRSAMYLVLKEDKGGQMQGGVVKFPLRFTSSCMRGRFNPHDGQLYVSGLKGWQTNAGKQGGLDRVRFTGKMVAMPKGLRIKSNGIEIDFTAKLDKELAEDRTSYSIRSSNIRWTHGYGSGDQDKKTYEVKSAKLLGDGETVFLEVPTIGPAHQMEIDVDVETVDGDEIVTKIWNTVHVVN
;
A
#
# COMPACT_ATOMS: atom_id res chain seq x y z
N LEU A 1 -6.43 -16.52 0.08
CA LEU A 1 -7.08 -15.24 0.43
C LEU A 1 -8.19 -15.48 1.44
N ARG A 2 -8.33 -14.58 2.43
CA ARG A 2 -9.35 -14.72 3.49
C ARG A 2 -10.69 -14.10 3.10
N ALA A 3 -10.68 -12.84 2.80
CA ALA A 3 -11.87 -12.07 2.43
C ALA A 3 -11.50 -11.02 1.36
N PRO A 4 -11.14 -11.50 0.17
CA PRO A 4 -10.74 -10.60 -0.92
C PRO A 4 -11.95 -9.79 -1.35
N ASN A 5 -11.82 -8.46 -1.27
CA ASN A 5 -12.92 -7.55 -1.61
C ASN A 5 -12.65 -6.74 -2.88
N GLY A 6 -11.56 -6.98 -3.57
CA GLY A 6 -11.32 -6.31 -4.83
C GLY A 6 -10.11 -6.84 -5.56
N MET A 7 -10.22 -6.78 -6.87
CA MET A 7 -9.15 -7.12 -7.81
C MET A 7 -8.96 -5.97 -8.79
N GLY A 8 -7.73 -5.83 -9.26
CA GLY A 8 -7.36 -5.02 -10.41
C GLY A 8 -6.65 -5.89 -11.44
N VAL A 9 -6.83 -5.55 -12.71
CA VAL A 9 -6.07 -6.15 -13.82
C VAL A 9 -5.46 -5.01 -14.60
N SER A 10 -4.14 -5.04 -14.77
CA SER A 10 -3.42 -4.07 -15.59
C SER A 10 -3.67 -4.31 -17.08
N PRO A 11 -3.40 -3.33 -17.95
CA PRO A 11 -3.52 -3.52 -19.40
C PRO A 11 -2.66 -4.66 -19.96
N ASP A 12 -1.54 -4.98 -19.30
CA ASP A 12 -0.64 -6.08 -19.66
C ASP A 12 -0.96 -7.41 -18.96
N GLY A 13 -2.10 -7.47 -18.23
CA GLY A 13 -2.62 -8.72 -17.65
C GLY A 13 -2.15 -9.00 -16.22
N GLN A 14 -1.39 -8.13 -15.57
CA GLN A 14 -1.03 -8.34 -14.17
C GLN A 14 -2.25 -8.22 -13.26
N VAL A 15 -2.48 -9.23 -12.44
CA VAL A 15 -3.58 -9.27 -11.47
C VAL A 15 -3.09 -8.82 -10.11
N THR A 16 -3.86 -7.93 -9.48
CA THR A 16 -3.65 -7.51 -8.09
C THR A 16 -4.92 -7.74 -7.28
N SER A 17 -4.79 -7.91 -5.96
CA SER A 17 -5.92 -8.14 -5.07
C SER A 17 -5.67 -7.49 -3.71
N GLY A 18 -6.72 -6.90 -3.13
CA GLY A 18 -6.75 -6.55 -1.71
C GLY A 18 -7.41 -7.65 -0.90
N ASP A 19 -6.99 -7.81 0.35
CA ASP A 19 -7.62 -8.70 1.31
C ASP A 19 -7.75 -8.01 2.67
N ASN A 20 -8.61 -8.55 3.54
CA ASN A 20 -8.83 -7.99 4.86
C ASN A 20 -7.99 -8.70 5.93
N GLU A 21 -7.53 -7.94 6.92
CA GLU A 21 -6.96 -8.53 8.14
C GLU A 21 -7.94 -9.49 8.82
N GLY A 22 -7.41 -10.43 9.58
CA GLY A 22 -8.22 -11.40 10.32
C GLY A 22 -7.37 -12.40 11.09
N THR A 23 -7.97 -13.51 11.47
CA THR A 23 -7.25 -14.63 12.08
C THR A 23 -6.20 -15.15 11.11
N PHE A 24 -4.93 -15.16 11.53
CA PHE A 24 -3.75 -15.49 10.70
C PHE A 24 -3.58 -14.64 9.42
N VAL A 25 -4.25 -13.51 9.33
CA VAL A 25 -3.98 -12.45 8.34
C VAL A 25 -3.67 -11.17 9.11
N PRO A 26 -2.40 -10.87 9.35
CA PRO A 26 -1.99 -9.89 10.35
C PRO A 26 -2.40 -8.45 10.02
N ARG A 27 -2.49 -8.12 8.73
CA ARG A 27 -2.86 -6.81 8.18
C ARG A 27 -3.57 -6.96 6.85
N SER A 28 -4.18 -5.90 6.37
CA SER A 28 -4.73 -5.84 5.00
C SER A 28 -3.60 -5.81 3.97
N PRO A 29 -3.44 -6.83 3.11
CA PRO A 29 -2.42 -6.83 2.08
C PRO A 29 -2.89 -6.23 0.78
N ILE A 30 -1.96 -5.69 0.01
CA ILE A 30 -2.08 -5.54 -1.45
C ILE A 30 -1.26 -6.66 -2.07
N ASN A 31 -1.92 -7.62 -2.70
CA ASN A 31 -1.28 -8.77 -3.30
C ASN A 31 -0.92 -8.51 -4.77
N TRP A 32 0.28 -8.91 -5.15
CA TRP A 32 0.72 -9.04 -6.54
C TRP A 32 0.59 -10.51 -6.91
N MET A 33 -0.48 -10.84 -7.66
CA MET A 33 -0.85 -12.23 -7.91
C MET A 33 0.06 -12.86 -8.96
N LYS A 34 0.57 -14.04 -8.67
CA LYS A 34 1.31 -14.87 -9.63
C LYS A 34 0.55 -16.16 -9.87
N PRO A 35 0.53 -16.71 -11.09
CA PRO A 35 -0.07 -18.02 -11.35
C PRO A 35 0.50 -19.10 -10.42
N GLY A 36 -0.37 -19.89 -9.79
CA GLY A 36 0.02 -20.96 -8.87
C GLY A 36 0.50 -20.51 -7.49
N SER A 37 0.54 -19.21 -7.19
CA SER A 37 0.99 -18.72 -5.89
C SER A 37 -0.08 -18.87 -4.79
N PHE A 38 0.38 -19.11 -3.56
CA PHE A 38 -0.45 -19.20 -2.37
C PHE A 38 -0.39 -17.85 -1.61
N HIS A 39 -1.54 -17.25 -1.34
CA HIS A 39 -1.66 -15.95 -0.65
C HIS A 39 -2.29 -16.07 0.75
N GLY A 40 -1.94 -17.10 1.53
CA GLY A 40 -2.62 -17.39 2.80
C GLY A 40 -4.09 -17.70 2.50
N VAL A 41 -4.86 -18.03 3.25
CA VAL A 41 -5.30 -18.28 4.57
C VAL A 41 -5.56 -19.76 4.72
N VAL A 42 -5.08 -20.29 5.79
CA VAL A 42 -5.61 -21.55 6.25
C VAL A 42 -6.92 -21.17 6.96
N ASP A 43 -8.03 -21.76 6.56
CA ASP A 43 -9.32 -21.50 7.20
C ASP A 43 -9.30 -22.05 8.62
N VAL A 44 -9.19 -21.16 9.57
CA VAL A 44 -9.10 -21.51 11.00
C VAL A 44 -10.24 -20.90 11.82
N ALA A 45 -11.14 -20.15 11.17
CA ALA A 45 -12.10 -19.35 11.92
C ALA A 45 -13.21 -20.19 12.57
N ALA A 46 -13.62 -21.28 11.93
CA ALA A 46 -14.74 -22.09 12.39
C ALA A 46 -14.34 -23.48 12.95
N ASP A 47 -13.19 -24.02 12.55
CA ASP A 47 -12.86 -25.41 12.76
C ASP A 47 -11.37 -25.62 13.05
N PHE A 48 -10.76 -24.79 13.91
CA PHE A 48 -9.34 -24.93 14.23
C PHE A 48 -8.99 -26.34 14.73
N ASP A 49 -9.87 -26.98 15.48
CA ASP A 49 -9.66 -28.34 15.97
C ASP A 49 -9.79 -29.38 14.85
N LYS A 50 -10.72 -29.20 13.91
CA LYS A 50 -10.87 -30.00 12.70
C LYS A 50 -9.69 -29.80 11.76
N PHE A 51 -9.19 -28.59 11.68
CA PHE A 51 -8.03 -28.23 10.89
C PHE A 51 -6.73 -28.86 11.40
N LYS A 52 -6.56 -29.00 12.73
CA LYS A 52 -5.45 -29.72 13.36
C LYS A 52 -5.39 -31.21 12.96
N THR A 53 -6.50 -31.75 12.51
CA THR A 53 -6.62 -33.19 12.19
C THR A 53 -6.43 -33.49 10.71
N THR A 54 -6.40 -32.50 9.82
CA THR A 54 -6.11 -32.74 8.41
C THR A 54 -4.63 -33.05 8.21
N PRO A 55 -4.26 -34.11 7.46
CA PRO A 55 -2.86 -34.50 7.26
C PRO A 55 -1.96 -33.36 6.79
N THR A 56 -2.42 -32.57 5.83
CA THR A 56 -1.68 -31.45 5.25
C THR A 56 -1.30 -30.38 6.27
N VAL A 57 -2.20 -30.07 7.20
CA VAL A 57 -1.95 -29.09 8.26
C VAL A 57 -1.09 -29.69 9.36
N ARG A 58 -1.33 -30.95 9.70
CA ARG A 58 -0.54 -31.66 10.71
C ARG A 58 0.91 -31.84 10.27
N GLU A 59 1.14 -32.14 8.99
CA GLU A 59 2.48 -32.25 8.41
C GLU A 59 3.22 -30.90 8.43
N ARG A 60 2.53 -29.81 8.09
CA ARG A 60 3.12 -28.47 8.08
C ARG A 60 3.33 -27.89 9.46
N SER A 61 2.50 -28.23 10.43
CA SER A 61 2.50 -27.58 11.74
C SER A 61 3.11 -28.43 12.86
N ASN A 62 3.38 -29.71 12.66
CA ASN A 62 3.75 -30.64 13.74
C ASN A 62 2.84 -30.50 14.96
N GLY A 63 1.53 -30.30 14.74
CA GLY A 63 0.56 -30.06 15.80
C GLY A 63 0.58 -28.67 16.42
N ARG A 64 1.39 -27.74 15.88
CA ARG A 64 1.39 -26.31 16.29
C ARG A 64 0.47 -25.51 15.39
N PRO A 65 -0.02 -24.33 15.83
CA PRO A 65 -0.70 -23.39 14.96
C PRO A 65 0.17 -23.12 13.72
N VAL A 66 -0.41 -23.21 12.54
CA VAL A 66 0.33 -22.94 11.31
C VAL A 66 0.74 -21.48 11.30
N HIS A 67 2.02 -21.21 11.40
CA HIS A 67 2.58 -19.92 11.05
C HIS A 67 2.67 -19.84 9.53
N LEU A 68 1.83 -19.01 8.95
CA LEU A 68 1.83 -18.77 7.51
C LEU A 68 2.80 -17.64 7.13
N ASP A 69 3.86 -17.43 7.89
CA ASP A 69 5.04 -16.75 7.42
C ASP A 69 5.97 -17.74 6.69
N SER A 70 5.40 -18.84 6.22
CA SER A 70 6.13 -19.89 5.57
C SER A 70 6.70 -19.39 4.23
N SER A 71 7.82 -19.95 3.83
CA SER A 71 8.43 -19.75 2.52
C SER A 71 7.51 -20.05 1.33
N GLU A 72 6.34 -20.62 1.59
CA GLU A 72 5.31 -20.95 0.58
C GLU A 72 4.29 -19.84 0.38
N GLU A 73 4.10 -18.94 1.35
CA GLU A 73 3.20 -17.79 1.19
C GLU A 73 3.87 -16.73 0.31
N GLN A 74 3.19 -16.38 -0.79
CA GLN A 74 3.63 -15.28 -1.64
C GLN A 74 3.54 -13.98 -0.83
N LYS A 75 4.67 -13.35 -0.61
CA LYS A 75 4.73 -12.05 0.06
C LYS A 75 3.92 -11.02 -0.73
N PRO A 76 3.02 -10.26 -0.10
CA PRO A 76 2.26 -9.23 -0.79
C PRO A 76 3.17 -8.08 -1.23
N LEU A 77 2.69 -7.24 -2.14
CA LEU A 77 3.36 -5.98 -2.48
C LEU A 77 3.48 -5.09 -1.24
N ALA A 78 2.41 -4.98 -0.45
CA ALA A 78 2.41 -4.18 0.77
C ALA A 78 1.49 -4.73 1.85
N TRP A 79 1.88 -4.55 3.13
CA TRP A 79 1.07 -4.74 4.31
C TRP A 79 0.58 -3.38 4.83
N LEU A 80 -0.71 -3.12 4.75
CA LEU A 80 -1.30 -1.84 5.14
C LEU A 80 -1.67 -1.82 6.63
N PRO A 81 -1.19 -0.83 7.41
CA PRO A 81 -1.63 -0.66 8.79
C PRO A 81 -3.14 -0.45 8.89
N LYS A 82 -3.77 -0.93 9.96
CA LYS A 82 -5.22 -0.77 10.20
C LYS A 82 -5.70 0.69 10.15
N ARG A 83 -4.84 1.64 10.53
CA ARG A 83 -5.14 3.07 10.44
C ARG A 83 -5.19 3.60 9.00
N VAL A 84 -4.54 2.89 8.07
CA VAL A 84 -4.50 3.20 6.64
C VAL A 84 -5.62 2.49 5.91
N ASP A 85 -5.74 1.18 6.15
CA ASP A 85 -6.81 0.38 5.56
C ASP A 85 -7.23 -0.76 6.49
N ASN A 86 -8.43 -0.67 7.02
CA ASN A 86 -9.04 -1.72 7.85
C ASN A 86 -10.00 -2.60 7.06
N SER A 87 -10.29 -2.26 5.82
CA SER A 87 -11.12 -3.03 4.91
C SER A 87 -10.80 -2.61 3.49
N GLY A 88 -9.84 -3.29 2.89
CA GLY A 88 -9.42 -3.12 1.50
C GLY A 88 -10.57 -3.35 0.54
N SER A 89 -10.50 -2.68 -0.61
CA SER A 89 -11.58 -2.68 -1.57
C SER A 89 -11.06 -2.81 -3.00
N GLY A 90 -11.72 -2.17 -3.96
CA GLY A 90 -11.35 -2.26 -5.36
C GLY A 90 -9.94 -1.76 -5.64
N GLN A 91 -9.35 -2.31 -6.68
CA GLN A 91 -8.11 -1.82 -7.26
C GLN A 91 -8.36 -1.50 -8.72
N VAL A 92 -7.80 -0.41 -9.20
CA VAL A 92 -7.98 0.01 -10.57
C VAL A 92 -6.67 0.58 -11.12
N TRP A 93 -6.31 0.13 -12.30
CA TRP A 93 -5.18 0.68 -13.04
C TRP A 93 -5.65 1.90 -13.82
N VAL A 94 -4.85 2.94 -13.82
CA VAL A 94 -5.10 4.14 -14.63
C VAL A 94 -4.89 3.77 -16.10
N THR A 95 -5.98 3.78 -16.85
CA THR A 95 -6.00 3.44 -18.29
C THR A 95 -6.34 4.66 -19.15
N SER A 96 -6.25 5.85 -18.59
CA SER A 96 -6.62 7.10 -19.23
C SER A 96 -5.42 8.05 -19.27
N ASP A 97 -5.08 8.49 -20.47
CA ASP A 97 -4.09 9.54 -20.75
C ASP A 97 -4.51 10.93 -20.22
N ARG A 98 -5.78 11.06 -19.80
CA ARG A 98 -6.35 12.29 -19.22
C ARG A 98 -6.22 12.38 -17.70
N TRP A 99 -5.41 11.51 -17.08
CA TRP A 99 -5.28 11.45 -15.63
C TRP A 99 -3.94 11.99 -15.11
N GLY A 100 -3.33 12.92 -15.86
CA GLY A 100 -2.11 13.63 -15.49
C GLY A 100 -0.91 12.69 -15.30
N PRO A 101 -0.10 12.87 -14.24
CA PRO A 101 1.15 12.14 -14.09
C PRO A 101 0.98 10.69 -13.61
N PHE A 102 -0.26 10.15 -13.59
CA PHE A 102 -0.59 8.84 -13.03
C PHE A 102 -0.93 7.77 -14.07
N ASP A 103 -0.58 7.99 -15.34
CA ASP A 103 -0.80 6.97 -16.39
C ASP A 103 -0.15 5.63 -16.00
N LYS A 104 -0.90 4.52 -16.19
CA LYS A 104 -0.48 3.15 -15.85
C LYS A 104 -0.19 2.89 -14.38
N GLU A 105 -0.52 3.83 -13.49
CA GLU A 105 -0.38 3.62 -12.06
C GLU A 105 -1.53 2.79 -11.49
N LEU A 106 -1.25 2.12 -10.38
CA LEU A 106 -2.25 1.34 -9.64
C LEU A 106 -2.86 2.20 -8.53
N LEU A 107 -4.18 2.23 -8.49
CA LEU A 107 -4.95 2.87 -7.43
C LEU A 107 -5.57 1.81 -6.53
N HIS A 108 -5.41 1.96 -5.22
CA HIS A 108 -6.05 1.13 -4.21
C HIS A 108 -7.15 1.91 -3.49
N MET A 109 -8.31 1.30 -3.34
CA MET A 109 -9.47 1.88 -2.67
C MET A 109 -9.68 1.24 -1.31
N SER A 110 -9.94 2.05 -0.30
CA SER A 110 -10.31 1.59 1.02
C SER A 110 -11.78 1.87 1.30
N TYR A 111 -12.56 0.82 1.41
CA TYR A 111 -13.93 0.90 1.89
C TYR A 111 -13.98 1.44 3.32
N GLY A 112 -13.16 0.90 4.20
CA GLY A 112 -13.20 1.24 5.61
C GLY A 112 -12.77 2.68 5.91
N ARG A 113 -11.83 3.23 5.14
CA ARG A 113 -11.29 4.59 5.34
C ARG A 113 -11.87 5.62 4.39
N SER A 114 -12.77 5.21 3.48
CA SER A 114 -13.34 6.10 2.44
C SER A 114 -12.25 6.90 1.73
N ALA A 115 -11.17 6.21 1.34
CA ALA A 115 -9.97 6.82 0.83
C ALA A 115 -9.47 6.10 -0.42
N MET A 116 -8.74 6.81 -1.26
CA MET A 116 -8.03 6.28 -2.41
C MET A 116 -6.53 6.54 -2.23
N TYR A 117 -5.72 5.58 -2.62
CA TYR A 117 -4.27 5.61 -2.52
C TYR A 117 -3.64 5.33 -3.88
N LEU A 118 -2.54 6.04 -4.17
CA LEU A 118 -1.59 5.64 -5.19
C LEU A 118 -0.73 4.52 -4.64
N VAL A 119 -0.59 3.43 -5.39
CA VAL A 119 0.29 2.31 -5.02
C VAL A 119 1.66 2.53 -5.63
N LEU A 120 2.66 2.70 -4.78
CA LEU A 120 4.06 2.79 -5.17
C LEU A 120 4.62 1.37 -5.32
N LYS A 121 5.16 1.05 -6.49
CA LYS A 121 5.57 -0.32 -6.87
C LYS A 121 7.06 -0.38 -7.15
N GLU A 122 7.75 -1.37 -6.61
CA GLU A 122 9.13 -1.67 -6.92
C GLU A 122 9.32 -3.18 -7.11
N ASP A 123 9.95 -3.58 -8.22
CA ASP A 123 10.37 -4.97 -8.43
C ASP A 123 11.83 -5.14 -7.99
N LYS A 124 12.06 -6.05 -7.06
CA LYS A 124 13.38 -6.45 -6.58
C LYS A 124 13.66 -7.90 -6.98
N GLY A 125 14.06 -8.09 -8.24
CA GLY A 125 14.41 -9.42 -8.74
C GLY A 125 13.25 -10.41 -8.74
N GLY A 126 12.05 -9.95 -9.10
CA GLY A 126 10.83 -10.75 -9.11
C GLY A 126 10.05 -10.76 -7.80
N GLN A 127 10.55 -10.12 -6.73
CA GLN A 127 9.77 -9.84 -5.52
C GLN A 127 9.23 -8.41 -5.61
N MET A 128 7.94 -8.30 -5.85
CA MET A 128 7.27 -7.00 -5.77
C MET A 128 7.18 -6.55 -4.32
N GLN A 129 7.55 -5.29 -4.10
CA GLN A 129 7.39 -4.58 -2.84
C GLN A 129 6.96 -3.15 -3.09
N GLY A 130 6.54 -2.45 -2.05
CA GLY A 130 6.14 -1.08 -2.19
C GLY A 130 5.19 -0.61 -1.11
N GLY A 131 4.43 0.41 -1.42
CA GLY A 131 3.57 1.04 -0.43
C GLY A 131 2.46 1.85 -1.04
N VAL A 132 1.89 2.72 -0.21
CA VAL A 132 0.80 3.58 -0.63
C VAL A 132 1.00 5.00 -0.12
N VAL A 133 0.53 5.96 -0.91
CA VAL A 133 0.36 7.35 -0.52
C VAL A 133 -1.09 7.77 -0.78
N LYS A 134 -1.68 8.50 0.16
CA LYS A 134 -3.09 8.87 0.10
C LYS A 134 -3.31 10.04 -0.85
N PHE A 135 -4.28 9.92 -1.76
CA PHE A 135 -4.78 11.07 -2.50
C PHE A 135 -5.56 12.03 -1.58
N PRO A 136 -5.40 13.34 -1.76
CA PRO A 136 -6.12 14.35 -0.98
C PRO A 136 -7.59 14.49 -1.43
N LEU A 137 -8.29 13.38 -1.55
CA LEU A 137 -9.66 13.30 -2.02
C LEU A 137 -10.63 12.96 -0.90
N ARG A 138 -11.86 13.47 -1.05
CA ARG A 138 -13.00 13.11 -0.19
C ARG A 138 -14.12 12.55 -1.05
N PHE A 139 -14.71 11.45 -0.59
CA PHE A 139 -15.79 10.77 -1.29
C PHE A 139 -17.12 10.99 -0.57
N THR A 140 -18.20 10.98 -1.33
CA THR A 140 -19.58 11.13 -0.82
C THR A 140 -19.92 10.01 0.17
N SER A 141 -19.49 8.80 -0.13
CA SER A 141 -19.64 7.62 0.72
C SER A 141 -18.26 6.95 0.92
N SER A 142 -18.21 5.63 1.08
CA SER A 142 -16.93 4.92 1.05
C SER A 142 -16.33 4.92 -0.35
N CYS A 143 -15.04 4.61 -0.43
CA CYS A 143 -14.34 4.40 -1.70
C CYS A 143 -14.23 2.89 -1.93
N MET A 144 -15.14 2.30 -2.73
CA MET A 144 -15.28 0.84 -2.79
C MET A 144 -14.95 0.25 -4.15
N ARG A 145 -15.51 0.78 -5.21
CA ARG A 145 -15.28 0.31 -6.59
C ARG A 145 -15.05 1.50 -7.51
N GLY A 146 -14.10 1.34 -8.43
CA GLY A 146 -13.80 2.35 -9.43
C GLY A 146 -13.67 1.75 -10.83
N ARG A 147 -14.01 2.56 -11.82
CA ARG A 147 -13.81 2.25 -13.23
C ARG A 147 -13.52 3.53 -14.00
N PHE A 148 -12.54 3.46 -14.87
CA PHE A 148 -12.33 4.49 -15.88
C PHE A 148 -13.40 4.36 -16.96
N ASN A 149 -14.05 5.48 -17.28
CA ASN A 149 -14.98 5.55 -18.38
C ASN A 149 -14.18 5.79 -19.68
N PRO A 150 -14.24 4.89 -20.67
CA PRO A 150 -13.47 5.03 -21.89
C PRO A 150 -13.88 6.23 -22.77
N HIS A 151 -15.08 6.76 -22.58
CA HIS A 151 -15.58 7.89 -23.37
C HIS A 151 -15.03 9.24 -22.89
N ASP A 152 -14.95 9.44 -21.57
CA ASP A 152 -14.51 10.73 -21.02
C ASP A 152 -13.14 10.64 -20.31
N GLY A 153 -12.59 9.42 -20.11
CA GLY A 153 -11.31 9.19 -19.45
C GLY A 153 -11.32 9.47 -17.95
N GLN A 154 -12.49 9.64 -17.33
CA GLN A 154 -12.60 9.95 -15.91
C GLN A 154 -12.81 8.70 -15.07
N LEU A 155 -12.40 8.76 -13.81
CA LEU A 155 -12.63 7.69 -12.84
C LEU A 155 -13.97 7.89 -12.14
N TYR A 156 -14.84 6.90 -12.23
CA TYR A 156 -16.09 6.84 -11.47
C TYR A 156 -15.93 5.89 -10.29
N VAL A 157 -16.23 6.38 -9.09
CA VAL A 157 -16.06 5.65 -7.84
C VAL A 157 -17.41 5.52 -7.15
N SER A 158 -17.78 4.30 -6.81
CA SER A 158 -18.98 4.02 -6.02
C SER A 158 -18.62 3.52 -4.63
N GLY A 159 -19.49 3.80 -3.69
CA GLY A 159 -19.36 3.36 -2.31
C GLY A 159 -20.69 3.25 -1.59
N LEU A 160 -20.67 2.56 -0.46
CA LEU A 160 -21.80 2.42 0.44
C LEU A 160 -21.34 2.52 1.90
N LYS A 161 -22.26 2.85 2.80
CA LYS A 161 -22.01 2.83 4.25
C LYS A 161 -22.56 1.52 4.82
N GLY A 162 -21.69 0.74 5.40
CA GLY A 162 -22.01 -0.51 6.06
C GLY A 162 -21.13 -0.74 7.26
N TRP A 163 -20.71 -1.97 7.47
CA TRP A 163 -19.91 -2.37 8.62
C TRP A 163 -18.52 -1.70 8.64
N GLN A 164 -18.15 -1.11 9.77
CA GLN A 164 -16.81 -0.54 10.06
C GLN A 164 -16.22 0.42 9.00
N THR A 165 -17.07 1.24 8.37
CA THR A 165 -16.62 2.32 7.48
C THR A 165 -16.82 3.68 8.14
N ASN A 166 -15.97 4.65 7.77
CA ASN A 166 -16.14 6.07 8.12
C ASN A 166 -16.92 6.86 7.05
N ALA A 167 -17.66 6.17 6.18
CA ALA A 167 -18.44 6.79 5.12
C ALA A 167 -19.44 7.83 5.64
N GLY A 168 -19.52 8.98 4.95
CA GLY A 168 -20.42 10.07 5.31
C GLY A 168 -21.89 9.77 5.01
N LYS A 169 -22.19 9.22 3.82
CA LYS A 169 -23.55 8.91 3.35
C LYS A 169 -23.76 7.43 3.10
N GLN A 170 -25.02 6.99 3.07
CA GLN A 170 -25.40 5.59 2.88
C GLN A 170 -24.92 5.01 1.54
N GLY A 171 -24.88 5.82 0.51
CA GLY A 171 -24.33 5.47 -0.80
C GLY A 171 -23.81 6.69 -1.52
N GLY A 172 -22.98 6.47 -2.55
CA GLY A 172 -22.43 7.55 -3.35
C GLY A 172 -21.87 7.04 -4.67
N LEU A 173 -21.91 7.93 -5.65
CA LEU A 173 -21.20 7.81 -6.92
C LEU A 173 -20.47 9.12 -7.15
N ASP A 174 -19.16 9.07 -7.16
CA ASP A 174 -18.30 10.21 -7.35
C ASP A 174 -17.55 10.08 -8.68
N ARG A 175 -17.34 11.21 -9.35
CA ARG A 175 -16.47 11.32 -10.52
C ARG A 175 -15.20 12.04 -10.13
N VAL A 176 -14.06 11.37 -10.29
CA VAL A 176 -12.72 11.94 -10.08
C VAL A 176 -12.10 12.23 -11.42
N ARG A 177 -11.66 13.47 -11.60
CA ARG A 177 -11.05 13.95 -12.84
C ARG A 177 -9.79 14.76 -12.55
N PHE A 178 -8.81 14.63 -13.42
CA PHE A 178 -7.68 15.54 -13.46
C PHE A 178 -8.10 16.86 -14.10
N THR A 179 -7.84 17.96 -13.42
CA THR A 179 -8.27 19.32 -13.86
C THR A 179 -7.18 20.08 -14.60
N GLY A 180 -6.00 19.46 -14.78
CA GLY A 180 -4.80 20.15 -15.28
C GLY A 180 -4.01 20.88 -14.19
N LYS A 181 -4.58 21.02 -12.97
CA LYS A 181 -3.82 21.56 -11.84
C LYS A 181 -2.84 20.51 -11.32
N MET A 182 -1.61 20.91 -11.05
CA MET A 182 -0.60 20.04 -10.46
C MET A 182 -1.11 19.41 -9.14
N VAL A 183 -0.85 18.12 -8.99
CA VAL A 183 -1.07 17.39 -7.74
C VAL A 183 0.30 17.06 -7.19
N ALA A 184 0.79 17.86 -6.27
CA ALA A 184 2.10 17.69 -5.66
C ALA A 184 2.06 16.55 -4.63
N MET A 185 2.71 15.41 -4.94
CA MET A 185 2.74 14.24 -4.08
C MET A 185 3.84 13.25 -4.50
N PRO A 186 4.25 12.32 -3.60
CA PRO A 186 5.08 11.19 -4.00
C PRO A 186 4.41 10.31 -5.06
N LYS A 187 5.15 9.92 -6.10
CA LYS A 187 4.69 9.03 -7.18
C LYS A 187 5.51 7.75 -7.33
N GLY A 188 6.68 7.67 -6.68
CA GLY A 188 7.56 6.51 -6.72
C GLY A 188 8.35 6.37 -5.43
N LEU A 189 8.78 5.14 -5.16
CA LEU A 189 9.65 4.83 -4.03
C LEU A 189 10.54 3.65 -4.38
N ARG A 190 11.84 3.79 -4.15
CA ARG A 190 12.83 2.73 -4.37
C ARG A 190 13.74 2.58 -3.16
N ILE A 191 13.90 1.34 -2.72
CA ILE A 191 14.80 1.01 -1.62
C ILE A 191 16.20 0.74 -2.19
N LYS A 192 17.19 1.38 -1.63
CA LYS A 192 18.62 1.21 -1.94
C LYS A 192 19.34 0.57 -0.77
N SER A 193 20.55 0.05 -1.00
CA SER A 193 21.36 -0.61 0.03
C SER A 193 21.65 0.29 1.26
N ASN A 194 21.64 1.60 1.08
CA ASN A 194 21.94 2.59 2.12
C ASN A 194 20.91 3.70 2.24
N GLY A 195 19.69 3.52 1.68
CA GLY A 195 18.70 4.59 1.74
C GLY A 195 17.43 4.34 0.92
N ILE A 196 16.72 5.45 0.66
CA ILE A 196 15.44 5.45 -0.03
C ILE A 196 15.44 6.58 -1.06
N GLU A 197 15.04 6.29 -2.28
CA GLU A 197 14.68 7.30 -3.27
C GLU A 197 13.16 7.48 -3.29
N ILE A 198 12.71 8.73 -3.27
CA ILE A 198 11.30 9.11 -3.39
C ILE A 198 11.16 10.04 -4.59
N ASP A 199 10.34 9.63 -5.56
CA ASP A 199 10.01 10.47 -6.71
C ASP A 199 8.72 11.23 -6.44
N PHE A 200 8.69 12.48 -6.88
CA PHE A 200 7.53 13.36 -6.75
C PHE A 200 6.95 13.71 -8.11
N THR A 201 5.73 14.17 -8.11
CA THR A 201 5.02 14.61 -9.31
C THR A 201 5.42 16.01 -9.78
N ALA A 202 6.20 16.74 -8.99
CA ALA A 202 6.60 18.13 -9.22
C ALA A 202 8.04 18.36 -8.76
N LYS A 203 8.66 19.41 -9.31
CA LYS A 203 9.98 19.87 -8.84
C LYS A 203 9.87 20.44 -7.43
N LEU A 204 10.82 20.06 -6.58
CA LEU A 204 10.84 20.45 -5.18
C LEU A 204 11.72 21.68 -4.94
N ASP A 205 11.35 22.44 -3.92
CA ASP A 205 12.25 23.42 -3.33
C ASP A 205 13.48 22.70 -2.77
N LYS A 206 14.65 23.17 -3.18
CA LYS A 206 15.89 22.49 -2.84
C LYS A 206 16.23 22.53 -1.36
N GLU A 207 15.98 23.68 -0.70
CA GLU A 207 16.36 23.86 0.69
C GLU A 207 15.56 22.93 1.59
N LEU A 208 14.24 22.85 1.41
CA LEU A 208 13.37 21.96 2.16
C LEU A 208 13.55 20.49 1.78
N ALA A 209 13.78 20.21 0.50
CA ALA A 209 14.01 18.83 0.03
C ALA A 209 15.33 18.25 0.55
N GLU A 210 16.35 19.07 0.79
CA GLU A 210 17.64 18.65 1.33
C GLU A 210 17.75 18.80 2.87
N ASP A 211 16.71 19.33 3.51
CA ASP A 211 16.63 19.31 4.99
C ASP A 211 16.23 17.91 5.47
N ARG A 212 17.14 17.21 6.12
CA ARG A 212 16.86 15.89 6.69
C ARG A 212 15.74 15.87 7.73
N THR A 213 15.42 17.01 8.34
CA THR A 213 14.35 17.12 9.33
C THR A 213 12.96 17.15 8.70
N SER A 214 12.87 17.38 7.38
CA SER A 214 11.65 17.23 6.60
C SER A 214 11.17 15.77 6.48
N TYR A 215 11.95 14.82 7.00
CA TYR A 215 11.64 13.40 6.89
C TYR A 215 11.77 12.68 8.23
N SER A 216 10.82 11.81 8.52
CA SER A 216 10.97 10.84 9.61
C SER A 216 10.61 9.44 9.14
N ILE A 217 11.37 8.44 9.59
CA ILE A 217 11.18 7.05 9.15
C ILE A 217 11.08 6.14 10.36
N ARG A 218 10.00 5.36 10.38
CA ARG A 218 9.73 4.37 11.42
C ARG A 218 9.31 3.06 10.77
N SER A 219 9.60 1.96 11.42
CA SER A 219 9.09 0.66 10.99
C SER A 219 8.57 -0.17 12.14
N SER A 220 7.80 -1.18 11.79
CA SER A 220 7.38 -2.25 12.67
C SER A 220 7.20 -3.55 11.90
N ASN A 221 7.20 -4.67 12.63
CA ASN A 221 6.85 -5.97 12.12
C ASN A 221 5.46 -6.38 12.58
N ILE A 222 4.94 -7.42 11.97
CA ILE A 222 3.64 -8.03 12.26
C ILE A 222 3.83 -9.51 12.52
N ARG A 223 2.88 -10.13 13.22
CA ARG A 223 2.91 -11.57 13.53
C ARG A 223 1.59 -12.22 13.16
N TRP A 224 1.69 -13.42 12.62
CA TRP A 224 0.55 -14.29 12.33
C TRP A 224 0.10 -14.95 13.65
N THR A 225 -1.11 -14.69 14.08
CA THR A 225 -1.66 -15.22 15.35
C THR A 225 -3.11 -15.63 15.18
N HIS A 226 -3.66 -16.33 16.18
CA HIS A 226 -5.10 -16.59 16.29
C HIS A 226 -5.95 -15.33 16.51
N GLY A 227 -5.34 -14.26 17.00
CA GLY A 227 -6.00 -12.98 17.15
C GLY A 227 -6.41 -12.39 15.80
N TYR A 228 -7.43 -11.56 15.81
CA TYR A 228 -7.84 -10.82 14.62
C TYR A 228 -6.85 -9.68 14.34
N GLY A 229 -6.10 -9.80 13.25
CA GLY A 229 -5.01 -8.90 12.94
C GLY A 229 -3.79 -9.09 13.84
N SER A 230 -2.86 -8.16 13.79
CA SER A 230 -1.64 -8.13 14.61
C SER A 230 -1.40 -6.74 15.19
N GLY A 231 -0.83 -6.68 16.38
CA GLY A 231 -0.19 -5.46 16.87
C GLY A 231 1.15 -5.20 16.17
N ASP A 232 1.61 -3.96 16.24
CA ASP A 232 2.94 -3.59 15.75
C ASP A 232 4.00 -4.14 16.70
N GLN A 233 4.95 -4.91 16.16
CA GLN A 233 6.08 -5.51 16.87
C GLN A 233 7.39 -4.86 16.42
N ASP A 234 8.47 -5.08 17.17
CA ASP A 234 9.84 -4.74 16.80
C ASP A 234 9.96 -3.32 16.21
N LYS A 235 9.34 -2.34 16.89
CA LYS A 235 9.32 -0.95 16.45
C LYS A 235 10.74 -0.37 16.39
N LYS A 236 11.04 0.28 15.27
CA LYS A 236 12.33 0.92 15.02
C LYS A 236 12.12 2.31 14.44
N THR A 237 12.93 3.25 14.88
CA THR A 237 13.10 4.57 14.26
C THR A 237 14.43 4.59 13.54
N TYR A 238 14.45 5.16 12.34
CA TYR A 238 15.65 5.29 11.54
C TYR A 238 16.17 6.72 11.58
N GLU A 239 17.47 6.86 11.65
CA GLU A 239 18.12 8.14 11.44
C GLU A 239 18.24 8.41 9.95
N VAL A 240 17.73 9.54 9.50
CA VAL A 240 18.02 10.09 8.17
C VAL A 240 19.32 10.90 8.31
N LYS A 241 20.42 10.39 7.77
CA LYS A 241 21.74 11.05 7.88
C LYS A 241 21.83 12.27 6.98
N SER A 242 21.29 12.14 5.77
CA SER A 242 21.25 13.23 4.79
C SER A 242 20.07 13.06 3.85
N ALA A 243 19.62 14.17 3.27
CA ALA A 243 18.68 14.20 2.17
C ALA A 243 19.34 14.93 0.99
N LYS A 244 19.15 14.41 -0.22
CA LYS A 244 19.76 14.98 -1.42
C LYS A 244 18.73 15.02 -2.56
N LEU A 245 18.46 16.20 -3.07
CA LEU A 245 17.68 16.37 -4.29
C LEU A 245 18.55 15.99 -5.49
N LEU A 246 18.04 15.06 -6.31
CA LEU A 246 18.75 14.60 -7.49
C LEU A 246 18.62 15.59 -8.66
N GLY A 247 19.38 15.38 -9.72
CA GLY A 247 19.52 16.33 -10.83
C GLY A 247 18.25 16.58 -11.66
N ASP A 248 17.21 15.74 -11.51
CA ASP A 248 15.90 15.95 -12.12
C ASP A 248 15.05 16.99 -11.38
N GLY A 249 15.41 17.31 -10.13
CA GLY A 249 14.67 18.20 -9.24
C GLY A 249 13.36 17.62 -8.71
N GLU A 250 13.05 16.34 -8.99
CA GLU A 250 11.82 15.64 -8.60
C GLU A 250 12.09 14.44 -7.70
N THR A 251 13.33 13.97 -7.60
CA THR A 251 13.70 12.80 -6.81
C THR A 251 14.57 13.19 -5.63
N VAL A 252 14.20 12.75 -4.44
CA VAL A 252 15.02 12.90 -3.22
C VAL A 252 15.60 11.56 -2.82
N PHE A 253 16.90 11.51 -2.59
CA PHE A 253 17.57 10.40 -1.95
C PHE A 253 17.76 10.68 -0.47
N LEU A 254 17.23 9.81 0.38
CA LEU A 254 17.40 9.82 1.83
C LEU A 254 18.47 8.78 2.21
N GLU A 255 19.56 9.22 2.79
CA GLU A 255 20.59 8.33 3.30
C GLU A 255 20.16 7.74 4.65
N VAL A 256 19.94 6.42 4.65
CA VAL A 256 19.48 5.65 5.81
C VAL A 256 20.31 4.36 5.91
N PRO A 257 21.55 4.42 6.44
CA PRO A 257 22.49 3.29 6.40
C PRO A 257 22.02 2.02 7.10
N THR A 258 21.07 2.17 8.02
CA THR A 258 20.52 1.02 8.80
C THR A 258 19.21 0.51 8.25
N ILE A 259 18.85 0.89 7.00
CA ILE A 259 17.63 0.40 6.36
C ILE A 259 17.68 -1.13 6.25
N GLY A 260 16.53 -1.75 6.45
CA GLY A 260 16.41 -3.19 6.40
C GLY A 260 14.97 -3.62 6.12
N PRO A 261 14.74 -4.93 5.92
CA PRO A 261 13.42 -5.47 5.73
C PRO A 261 12.49 -5.11 6.89
N ALA A 262 11.24 -4.75 6.55
CA ALA A 262 10.19 -4.43 7.50
C ALA A 262 8.82 -4.68 6.87
N HIS A 263 7.90 -5.27 7.63
CA HIS A 263 6.54 -5.46 7.14
C HIS A 263 5.80 -4.13 6.95
N GLN A 264 6.05 -3.18 7.84
CA GLN A 264 5.44 -1.86 7.79
C GLN A 264 6.51 -0.80 8.03
N MET A 265 6.70 0.09 7.08
CA MET A 265 7.55 1.27 7.18
C MET A 265 6.67 2.49 6.94
N GLU A 266 6.77 3.48 7.81
CA GLU A 266 6.10 4.77 7.67
C GLU A 266 7.15 5.84 7.44
N ILE A 267 6.99 6.59 6.37
CA ILE A 267 7.85 7.72 6.01
C ILE A 267 6.98 8.96 6.04
N ASP A 268 7.25 9.86 6.98
CA ASP A 268 6.68 11.20 6.98
C ASP A 268 7.49 12.07 6.03
N VAL A 269 6.81 12.91 5.27
CA VAL A 269 7.38 13.84 4.28
C VAL A 269 6.75 15.20 4.51
N ASP A 270 7.58 16.23 4.65
CA ASP A 270 7.18 17.62 4.84
C ASP A 270 8.10 18.52 4.00
N VAL A 271 7.76 18.71 2.74
CA VAL A 271 8.52 19.48 1.75
C VAL A 271 7.60 20.40 0.95
N GLU A 272 8.18 21.25 0.10
CA GLU A 272 7.43 22.12 -0.82
C GLU A 272 7.92 21.94 -2.26
N THR A 273 7.08 22.31 -3.19
CA THR A 273 7.48 22.48 -4.60
C THR A 273 8.15 23.83 -4.83
N VAL A 274 8.85 23.98 -5.96
CA VAL A 274 9.43 25.28 -6.37
C VAL A 274 8.38 26.39 -6.53
N ASP A 275 7.11 26.02 -6.68
CA ASP A 275 5.97 26.93 -6.80
C ASP A 275 5.29 27.24 -5.44
N GLY A 276 5.79 26.67 -4.34
CA GLY A 276 5.30 26.87 -2.97
C GLY A 276 4.07 26.01 -2.61
N ASP A 277 3.78 24.95 -3.37
CA ASP A 277 2.76 23.98 -2.96
C ASP A 277 3.32 23.03 -1.89
N GLU A 278 2.70 23.01 -0.70
CA GLU A 278 3.08 22.14 0.40
C GLU A 278 2.81 20.65 0.10
N ILE A 279 3.75 19.78 0.46
CA ILE A 279 3.63 18.31 0.41
C ILE A 279 3.81 17.74 1.81
N VAL A 280 2.77 17.80 2.62
CA VAL A 280 2.73 17.18 3.96
C VAL A 280 1.99 15.86 3.85
N THR A 281 2.72 14.76 3.84
CA THR A 281 2.13 13.45 3.59
C THR A 281 2.89 12.32 4.27
N LYS A 282 2.31 11.13 4.19
CA LYS A 282 2.93 9.89 4.67
C LYS A 282 2.91 8.84 3.58
N ILE A 283 4.01 8.10 3.50
CA ILE A 283 4.10 6.87 2.71
C ILE A 283 4.09 5.71 3.69
N TRP A 284 3.23 4.73 3.44
CA TRP A 284 3.23 3.45 4.17
C TRP A 284 3.73 2.37 3.24
N ASN A 285 4.86 1.79 3.58
CA ASN A 285 5.63 0.91 2.70
C ASN A 285 5.93 -0.43 3.36
N THR A 286 6.18 -1.44 2.56
CA THR A 286 6.72 -2.75 2.94
C THR A 286 8.07 -2.94 2.26
N VAL A 287 9.06 -3.39 2.99
CA VAL A 287 10.40 -3.69 2.48
C VAL A 287 10.68 -5.17 2.68
N HIS A 288 10.76 -5.92 1.60
CA HIS A 288 11.12 -7.35 1.62
C HIS A 288 12.59 -7.56 1.34
N VAL A 289 13.13 -6.76 0.44
CA VAL A 289 14.51 -6.85 -0.05
C VAL A 289 15.15 -5.47 -0.07
N VAL A 290 16.39 -5.40 0.41
CA VAL A 290 17.26 -4.22 0.36
C VAL A 290 18.49 -4.59 -0.48
N ASN A 291 18.70 -3.91 -1.60
CA ASN A 291 19.85 -4.11 -2.50
C ASN A 291 20.40 -2.79 -2.99
#